data_9b68d4712bbcf7a65730ae9361326ef3
#
_entry.id   9b68d4712bbcf7a65730ae9361326ef3
#
_cell.length_a   1.000
_cell.length_b   1.000
_cell.length_c   1.000
_cell.angle_alpha   90.00
_cell.angle_beta   90.00
_cell.angle_gamma   90.00
#
_symmetry.space_group_name_H-M   'P 1'
#
loop_
_entity.id
_entity.type
_entity.pdbx_description
1 polymer ?
#
loop_
_entity_poly.entity_id
_entity_poly.type
_entity_poly.pdbx_seq_one_letter_code
_entity_poly.pdbx_strand_id
1 'polypeptide(L)'
;IIIGHMLNFEGTHADVFEVFIQIGAILAIYTHYRRTFNGFLKRKNWIKTRGVSLLHISAGMLPVLMAGYLMQYIIKEYLFGPIPVIVGLIIGAIFMIYAEKRTVSGRLVDSVNNLTIYQCFQIGLYQMLCLWPGFSRSGATIAGGMLIGCTRRAAADFSFIMAVPVMIIVCVYDLEIGRAHV
;
A
#
# COMPACT_ATOMS: atom_id res chain seq x y z
N ILE A 1 -3.03 12.10 11.63
CA ILE A 1 -3.65 11.73 12.93
C ILE A 1 -2.95 12.48 14.07
N ILE A 2 -1.65 12.26 14.37
CA ILE A 2 -0.96 12.87 15.55
C ILE A 2 -0.99 14.41 15.48
N ILE A 3 -0.57 15.00 14.36
CA ILE A 3 -0.56 16.45 14.17
C ILE A 3 -1.98 17.03 14.14
N GLY A 4 -2.93 16.33 13.49
CA GLY A 4 -4.33 16.73 13.50
C GLY A 4 -4.90 16.81 14.91
N HIS A 5 -4.62 15.81 15.73
CA HIS A 5 -5.05 15.78 17.13
C HIS A 5 -4.40 16.91 17.95
N MET A 6 -3.09 17.20 17.73
CA MET A 6 -2.39 18.29 18.42
C MET A 6 -2.89 19.69 18.01
N LEU A 7 -3.36 19.83 16.78
CA LEU A 7 -3.86 21.10 16.24
C LEU A 7 -5.38 21.26 16.36
N ASN A 8 -6.08 20.29 16.96
CA ASN A 8 -7.55 20.20 16.96
C ASN A 8 -8.15 20.31 15.55
N PHE A 9 -7.42 19.82 14.54
CA PHE A 9 -7.84 19.78 13.15
C PHE A 9 -8.54 18.46 12.90
N GLU A 10 -9.81 18.41 13.29
CA GLU A 10 -10.68 17.22 13.20
C GLU A 10 -12.02 17.61 12.55
N GLY A 11 -12.71 16.62 11.98
CA GLY A 11 -14.02 16.79 11.35
C GLY A 11 -13.97 16.84 9.83
N THR A 12 -15.10 17.14 9.19
CA THR A 12 -15.34 17.06 7.73
C THR A 12 -14.28 17.77 6.89
N HIS A 13 -13.75 18.90 7.37
CA HIS A 13 -12.70 19.63 6.64
C HIS A 13 -11.35 18.91 6.64
N ALA A 14 -11.02 18.19 7.72
CA ALA A 14 -9.81 17.40 7.81
C ALA A 14 -9.88 16.18 6.88
N ASP A 15 -11.01 15.50 6.84
CA ASP A 15 -11.25 14.35 5.98
C ASP A 15 -11.15 14.73 4.49
N VAL A 16 -11.78 15.85 4.11
CA VAL A 16 -11.68 16.38 2.74
C VAL A 16 -10.23 16.72 2.38
N PHE A 17 -9.49 17.34 3.29
CA PHE A 17 -8.10 17.70 3.07
C PHE A 17 -7.20 16.48 2.90
N GLU A 18 -7.39 15.43 3.70
CA GLU A 18 -6.66 14.17 3.57
C GLU A 18 -6.90 13.49 2.21
N VAL A 19 -8.16 13.49 1.73
CA VAL A 19 -8.49 12.97 0.39
C VAL A 19 -7.78 13.76 -0.71
N PHE A 20 -7.76 15.10 -0.65
CA PHE A 20 -7.07 15.93 -1.64
C PHE A 20 -5.56 15.67 -1.68
N ILE A 21 -4.90 15.50 -0.53
CA ILE A 21 -3.48 15.15 -0.48
C ILE A 21 -3.24 13.79 -1.12
N GLN A 22 -4.11 12.82 -0.88
CA GLN A 22 -4.01 11.49 -1.49
C GLN A 22 -4.14 11.55 -3.01
N ILE A 23 -5.06 12.36 -3.54
CA ILE A 23 -5.21 12.57 -5.00
C ILE A 23 -3.90 13.12 -5.60
N GLY A 24 -3.27 14.10 -4.94
CA GLY A 24 -1.98 14.63 -5.35
C GLY A 24 -0.89 13.56 -5.43
N ALA A 25 -0.80 12.70 -4.42
CA ALA A 25 0.15 11.58 -4.40
C ALA A 25 -0.14 10.56 -5.52
N ILE A 26 -1.42 10.23 -5.76
CA ILE A 26 -1.84 9.33 -6.84
C ILE A 26 -1.42 9.89 -8.20
N LEU A 27 -1.65 11.18 -8.46
CA LEU A 27 -1.29 11.83 -9.71
C LEU A 27 0.24 11.84 -9.92
N ALA A 28 1.02 12.09 -8.87
CA ALA A 28 2.48 12.05 -8.93
C ALA A 28 2.99 10.65 -9.31
N ILE A 29 2.46 9.60 -8.70
CA ILE A 29 2.81 8.22 -9.02
C ILE A 29 2.36 7.88 -10.45
N TYR A 30 1.14 8.26 -10.84
CA TYR A 30 0.63 8.01 -12.18
C TYR A 30 1.51 8.65 -13.25
N THR A 31 1.93 9.91 -13.07
CA THR A 31 2.79 10.60 -14.03
C THR A 31 4.15 9.91 -14.18
N HIS A 32 4.73 9.43 -13.07
CA HIS A 32 6.01 8.72 -13.09
C HIS A 32 5.89 7.35 -13.80
N TYR A 33 4.86 6.57 -13.49
CA TYR A 33 4.63 5.23 -14.05
C TYR A 33 3.63 5.21 -15.21
N ARG A 34 3.39 6.35 -15.89
CA ARG A 34 2.38 6.50 -16.96
C ARG A 34 2.46 5.43 -18.06
N ARG A 35 3.66 4.98 -18.39
CA ARG A 35 3.85 3.93 -19.42
C ARG A 35 3.28 2.58 -18.97
N THR A 36 3.46 2.25 -17.72
CA THR A 36 2.93 1.02 -17.11
C THR A 36 1.41 1.10 -17.04
N PHE A 37 0.84 2.21 -16.52
CA PHE A 37 -0.60 2.40 -16.42
C PHE A 37 -1.30 2.44 -17.79
N ASN A 38 -0.74 3.15 -18.76
CA ASN A 38 -1.25 3.13 -20.13
C ASN A 38 -1.16 1.73 -20.77
N GLY A 39 -0.19 0.92 -20.32
CA GLY A 39 -0.11 -0.49 -20.70
C GLY A 39 -1.32 -1.31 -20.22
N PHE A 40 -1.86 -1.01 -19.04
CA PHE A 40 -3.04 -1.71 -18.48
C PHE A 40 -4.33 -1.40 -19.23
N LEU A 41 -4.44 -0.26 -19.92
CA LEU A 41 -5.60 0.05 -20.76
C LEU A 41 -5.73 -0.91 -21.97
N LYS A 42 -4.63 -1.55 -22.36
CA LYS A 42 -4.65 -2.54 -23.45
C LYS A 42 -5.02 -3.92 -22.90
N ARG A 43 -6.19 -4.44 -23.24
CA ARG A 43 -6.72 -5.75 -22.79
C ARG A 43 -5.72 -6.91 -22.96
N LYS A 44 -4.85 -6.85 -23.97
CA LYS A 44 -3.77 -7.82 -24.22
C LYS A 44 -2.75 -7.90 -23.05
N ASN A 45 -2.67 -6.88 -22.21
CA ASN A 45 -1.70 -6.80 -21.11
C ASN A 45 -2.28 -7.19 -19.75
N TRP A 46 -3.55 -7.58 -19.67
CA TRP A 46 -4.22 -7.89 -18.41
C TRP A 46 -3.71 -9.21 -17.79
N ILE A 47 -3.42 -10.19 -18.64
CA ILE A 47 -2.97 -11.53 -18.23
C ILE A 47 -1.62 -11.82 -18.90
N LYS A 48 -0.60 -11.06 -18.57
CA LYS A 48 0.77 -11.35 -19.02
C LYS A 48 1.49 -12.14 -17.94
N THR A 49 2.18 -13.19 -18.34
CA THR A 49 3.07 -13.96 -17.46
C THR A 49 4.44 -13.29 -17.29
N ARG A 50 4.80 -12.37 -18.17
CA ARG A 50 6.03 -11.55 -18.07
C ARG A 50 5.69 -10.08 -18.07
N GLY A 51 6.26 -9.36 -17.12
CA GLY A 51 5.99 -7.94 -16.88
C GLY A 51 4.78 -7.71 -15.97
N VAL A 52 4.72 -6.56 -15.32
CA VAL A 52 3.61 -6.21 -14.43
C VAL A 52 2.32 -6.16 -15.23
N SER A 53 1.33 -6.94 -14.80
CA SER A 53 -0.02 -7.00 -15.35
C SER A 53 -1.04 -6.71 -14.26
N LEU A 54 -2.30 -6.50 -14.65
CA LEU A 54 -3.39 -6.36 -13.67
C LEU A 54 -3.48 -7.56 -12.73
N LEU A 55 -3.17 -8.76 -13.21
CA LEU A 55 -3.18 -9.97 -12.37
C LEU A 55 -2.14 -9.91 -11.25
N HIS A 56 -0.94 -9.36 -11.50
CA HIS A 56 0.08 -9.16 -10.48
C HIS A 56 -0.36 -8.16 -9.41
N ILE A 57 -0.98 -7.07 -9.85
CA ILE A 57 -1.50 -6.03 -8.96
C ILE A 57 -2.65 -6.59 -8.13
N SER A 58 -3.61 -7.28 -8.76
CA SER A 58 -4.73 -7.90 -8.06
C SER A 58 -4.27 -8.93 -7.03
N ALA A 59 -3.26 -9.75 -7.35
CA ALA A 59 -2.68 -10.70 -6.41
C ALA A 59 -2.05 -10.00 -5.19
N GLY A 60 -1.36 -8.86 -5.40
CA GLY A 60 -0.80 -8.07 -4.31
C GLY A 60 -1.85 -7.34 -3.47
N MET A 61 -2.97 -6.93 -4.08
CA MET A 61 -4.04 -6.21 -3.39
C MET A 61 -4.98 -7.12 -2.61
N LEU A 62 -5.22 -8.34 -3.10
CA LEU A 62 -6.24 -9.24 -2.56
C LEU A 62 -6.11 -9.46 -1.05
N PRO A 63 -4.92 -9.80 -0.49
CA PRO A 63 -4.78 -10.05 0.94
C PRO A 63 -5.20 -8.85 1.81
N VAL A 64 -4.71 -7.66 1.49
CA VAL A 64 -4.98 -6.46 2.29
C VAL A 64 -6.43 -6.00 2.17
N LEU A 65 -7.06 -6.12 0.99
CA LEU A 65 -8.47 -5.75 0.81
C LEU A 65 -9.38 -6.71 1.58
N MET A 66 -9.12 -8.02 1.51
CA MET A 66 -9.87 -9.01 2.28
C MET A 66 -9.72 -8.80 3.78
N ALA A 67 -8.48 -8.65 4.26
CA ALA A 67 -8.22 -8.43 5.68
C ALA A 67 -8.79 -7.08 6.16
N GLY A 68 -8.65 -6.02 5.39
CA GLY A 68 -9.21 -4.71 5.70
C GLY A 68 -10.73 -4.75 5.82
N TYR A 69 -11.41 -5.42 4.88
CA TYR A 69 -12.86 -5.59 4.95
C TYR A 69 -13.31 -6.38 6.19
N LEU A 70 -12.63 -7.48 6.49
CA LEU A 70 -12.97 -8.33 7.64
C LEU A 70 -12.64 -7.67 8.99
N MET A 71 -11.57 -6.90 9.05
CA MET A 71 -11.06 -6.32 10.29
C MET A 71 -11.44 -4.85 10.48
N GLN A 72 -12.17 -4.22 9.57
CA GLN A 72 -12.50 -2.80 9.61
C GLN A 72 -13.10 -2.33 10.94
N TYR A 73 -13.96 -3.15 11.55
CA TYR A 73 -14.59 -2.84 12.84
C TYR A 73 -13.56 -2.82 13.97
N ILE A 74 -12.74 -3.86 14.06
CA ILE A 74 -11.69 -4.00 15.09
C ILE A 74 -10.66 -2.87 14.95
N ILE A 75 -10.28 -2.55 13.70
CA ILE A 75 -9.30 -1.50 13.41
C ILE A 75 -9.83 -0.15 13.89
N LYS A 76 -11.09 0.18 13.57
CA LYS A 76 -11.70 1.46 13.94
C LYS A 76 -11.89 1.58 15.46
N GLU A 77 -12.26 0.51 16.13
CA GLU A 77 -12.57 0.54 17.57
C GLU A 77 -11.30 0.56 18.44
N TYR A 78 -10.29 -0.23 18.10
CA TYR A 78 -9.14 -0.45 18.99
C TYR A 78 -7.83 0.18 18.54
N LEU A 79 -7.67 0.43 17.23
CA LEU A 79 -6.39 0.87 16.67
C LEU A 79 -6.35 2.36 16.27
N PHE A 80 -7.51 3.03 16.23
CA PHE A 80 -7.59 4.46 15.94
C PHE A 80 -7.39 5.29 17.21
N GLY A 81 -6.12 5.57 17.55
CA GLY A 81 -5.76 6.41 18.68
C GLY A 81 -4.28 6.80 18.63
N PRO A 82 -3.86 7.85 19.37
CA PRO A 82 -2.47 8.32 19.32
C PRO A 82 -1.45 7.23 19.73
N ILE A 83 -1.77 6.47 20.78
CA ILE A 83 -0.87 5.43 21.30
C ILE A 83 -0.68 4.27 20.31
N PRO A 84 -1.74 3.61 19.78
CA PRO A 84 -1.59 2.59 18.74
C PRO A 84 -0.81 3.07 17.52
N VAL A 85 -1.03 4.32 17.09
CA VAL A 85 -0.30 4.90 15.94
C VAL A 85 1.19 5.02 16.22
N ILE A 86 1.60 5.49 17.43
CA ILE A 86 3.01 5.58 17.82
C ILE A 86 3.65 4.18 17.84
N VAL A 87 2.95 3.20 18.41
CA VAL A 87 3.42 1.81 18.44
C VAL A 87 3.59 1.25 17.03
N GLY A 88 2.62 1.50 16.15
CA GLY A 88 2.69 1.11 14.73
C GLY A 88 3.89 1.73 13.99
N LEU A 89 4.18 3.02 14.24
CA LEU A 89 5.35 3.72 13.70
C LEU A 89 6.66 3.06 14.15
N ILE A 90 6.79 2.76 15.45
CA ILE A 90 8.00 2.15 16.03
C ILE A 90 8.21 0.74 15.46
N ILE A 91 7.17 -0.09 15.48
CA ILE A 91 7.25 -1.47 14.96
C ILE A 91 7.55 -1.44 13.46
N GLY A 92 6.92 -0.54 12.70
CA GLY A 92 7.18 -0.37 11.27
C GLY A 92 8.62 0.03 10.97
N ALA A 93 9.20 0.95 11.75
CA ALA A 93 10.60 1.35 11.62
C ALA A 93 11.55 0.18 11.92
N ILE A 94 11.31 -0.58 12.99
CA ILE A 94 12.10 -1.77 13.34
C ILE A 94 12.02 -2.82 12.23
N PHE A 95 10.82 -3.05 11.69
CA PHE A 95 10.61 -4.00 10.60
C PHE A 95 11.38 -3.60 9.33
N MET A 96 11.39 -2.33 8.96
CA MET A 96 12.16 -1.83 7.83
C MET A 96 13.66 -1.99 8.02
N ILE A 97 14.19 -1.65 9.21
CA ILE A 97 15.61 -1.85 9.56
C ILE A 97 15.98 -3.33 9.53
N TYR A 98 15.11 -4.19 10.03
CA TYR A 98 15.31 -5.64 10.00
C TYR A 98 15.40 -6.16 8.56
N ALA A 99 14.46 -5.76 7.69
CA ALA A 99 14.46 -6.17 6.30
C ALA A 99 15.71 -5.68 5.54
N GLU A 100 16.18 -4.48 5.84
CA GLU A 100 17.40 -3.92 5.22
C GLU A 100 18.67 -4.64 5.63
N LYS A 101 18.74 -5.10 6.88
CA LYS A 101 19.88 -5.91 7.39
C LYS A 101 19.83 -7.37 6.94
N ARG A 102 18.65 -7.87 6.58
CA ARG A 102 18.47 -9.25 6.09
C ARG A 102 18.72 -9.29 4.60
N THR A 103 19.98 -9.40 4.21
CA THR A 103 20.34 -9.65 2.81
C THR A 103 19.97 -11.09 2.46
N VAL A 104 19.05 -11.26 1.52
CA VAL A 104 18.73 -12.58 0.97
C VAL A 104 19.88 -13.00 0.05
N SER A 105 20.55 -14.10 0.40
CA SER A 105 21.61 -14.66 -0.45
C SER A 105 20.99 -15.30 -1.69
N GLY A 106 21.49 -14.94 -2.87
CA GLY A 106 21.04 -15.52 -4.14
C GLY A 106 20.76 -14.49 -5.22
N ARG A 107 20.13 -14.95 -6.30
CA ARG A 107 19.75 -14.08 -7.43
C ARG A 107 18.53 -13.25 -7.07
N LEU A 108 18.73 -11.97 -6.83
CA LEU A 108 17.64 -11.04 -6.51
C LEU A 108 16.83 -10.69 -7.76
N VAL A 109 15.52 -10.47 -7.56
CA VAL A 109 14.65 -9.87 -8.58
C VAL A 109 14.96 -8.38 -8.64
N ASP A 110 15.59 -7.94 -9.71
CA ASP A 110 16.11 -6.57 -9.91
C ASP A 110 15.12 -5.62 -10.61
N SER A 111 14.08 -6.18 -11.22
CA SER A 111 13.07 -5.42 -11.95
C SER A 111 11.66 -5.86 -11.58
N VAL A 112 10.76 -4.88 -11.46
CA VAL A 112 9.33 -5.12 -11.25
C VAL A 112 8.71 -6.02 -12.32
N ASN A 113 9.27 -6.01 -13.53
CA ASN A 113 8.80 -6.85 -14.64
C ASN A 113 9.15 -8.34 -14.50
N ASN A 114 10.04 -8.68 -13.59
CA ASN A 114 10.47 -10.05 -13.33
C ASN A 114 9.80 -10.66 -12.10
N LEU A 115 8.90 -9.92 -11.45
CA LEU A 115 8.09 -10.43 -10.34
C LEU A 115 7.12 -11.51 -10.82
N THR A 116 7.02 -12.57 -10.04
CA THR A 116 6.00 -13.60 -10.22
C THR A 116 4.72 -13.22 -9.49
N ILE A 117 3.58 -13.77 -9.91
CA ILE A 117 2.29 -13.56 -9.24
C ILE A 117 2.36 -13.98 -7.78
N TYR A 118 3.06 -15.08 -7.48
CA TYR A 118 3.25 -15.57 -6.12
C TYR A 118 4.03 -14.58 -5.25
N GLN A 119 5.10 -13.98 -5.78
CA GLN A 119 5.84 -12.93 -5.08
C GLN A 119 4.98 -11.68 -4.84
N CYS A 120 4.16 -11.29 -5.83
CA CYS A 120 3.22 -10.19 -5.66
C CYS A 120 2.21 -10.48 -4.54
N PHE A 121 1.69 -11.70 -4.46
CA PHE A 121 0.80 -12.13 -3.39
C PHE A 121 1.50 -12.09 -2.02
N GLN A 122 2.76 -12.56 -1.94
CA GLN A 122 3.55 -12.49 -0.71
C GLN A 122 3.77 -11.03 -0.27
N ILE A 123 4.08 -10.11 -1.20
CA ILE A 123 4.15 -8.67 -0.89
C ILE A 123 2.80 -8.17 -0.34
N GLY A 124 1.70 -8.63 -0.92
CA GLY A 124 0.36 -8.33 -0.43
C GLY A 124 0.08 -8.82 0.99
N LEU A 125 0.62 -9.97 1.38
CA LEU A 125 0.55 -10.44 2.78
C LEU A 125 1.29 -9.50 3.73
N TYR A 126 2.50 -9.06 3.36
CA TYR A 126 3.21 -8.05 4.16
C TYR A 126 2.46 -6.71 4.20
N GLN A 127 1.75 -6.36 3.13
CA GLN A 127 0.93 -5.15 3.12
C GLN A 127 -0.17 -5.17 4.19
N MET A 128 -0.65 -6.33 4.64
CA MET A 128 -1.63 -6.41 5.72
C MET A 128 -1.17 -5.74 7.01
N LEU A 129 0.15 -5.64 7.24
CA LEU A 129 0.71 -4.94 8.39
C LEU A 129 0.31 -3.45 8.42
N CYS A 130 0.04 -2.84 7.26
CA CYS A 130 -0.38 -1.44 7.18
C CYS A 130 -1.83 -1.20 7.64
N LEU A 131 -2.60 -2.25 7.89
CA LEU A 131 -3.92 -2.14 8.52
C LEU A 131 -3.81 -1.63 9.96
N TRP A 132 -2.64 -1.79 10.57
CA TRP A 132 -2.33 -1.11 11.81
C TRP A 132 -1.96 0.34 11.52
N PRO A 133 -2.76 1.33 12.01
CA PRO A 133 -2.47 2.74 11.83
C PRO A 133 -1.09 3.13 12.36
N GLY A 134 -0.36 3.92 11.58
CA GLY A 134 1.05 4.24 11.87
C GLY A 134 2.05 3.31 11.19
N PHE A 135 1.69 2.07 10.86
CA PHE A 135 2.55 1.21 10.06
C PHE A 135 2.54 1.68 8.60
N SER A 136 3.67 2.14 8.11
CA SER A 136 3.78 2.65 6.74
C SER A 136 3.44 1.57 5.71
N ARG A 137 2.44 1.82 4.84
CA ARG A 137 2.07 0.88 3.77
C ARG A 137 3.24 0.62 2.82
N SER A 138 3.90 1.67 2.33
CA SER A 138 5.08 1.53 1.47
C SER A 138 6.23 0.86 2.21
N GLY A 139 6.41 1.17 3.50
CA GLY A 139 7.38 0.49 4.35
C GLY A 139 7.14 -1.02 4.43
N ALA A 140 5.90 -1.44 4.68
CA ALA A 140 5.51 -2.85 4.74
C ALA A 140 5.78 -3.59 3.43
N THR A 141 5.37 -3.02 2.30
CA THR A 141 5.50 -3.65 0.97
C THR A 141 6.93 -3.67 0.47
N ILE A 142 7.71 -2.61 0.69
CA ILE A 142 9.12 -2.55 0.30
C ILE A 142 9.94 -3.52 1.14
N ALA A 143 9.80 -3.48 2.47
CA ALA A 143 10.48 -4.40 3.37
C ALA A 143 10.09 -5.86 3.09
N GLY A 144 8.80 -6.15 2.92
CA GLY A 144 8.30 -7.48 2.54
C GLY A 144 8.88 -7.96 1.21
N GLY A 145 8.93 -7.08 0.19
CA GLY A 145 9.54 -7.38 -1.10
C GLY A 145 11.03 -7.73 -0.98
N MET A 146 11.78 -7.00 -0.15
CA MET A 146 13.19 -7.28 0.11
C MET A 146 13.38 -8.63 0.80
N LEU A 147 12.53 -8.97 1.77
CA LEU A 147 12.59 -10.24 2.50
C LEU A 147 12.31 -11.46 1.61
N ILE A 148 11.54 -11.30 0.55
CA ILE A 148 11.26 -12.39 -0.41
C ILE A 148 12.25 -12.43 -1.60
N GLY A 149 13.31 -11.64 -1.56
CA GLY A 149 14.38 -11.67 -2.56
C GLY A 149 14.24 -10.67 -3.71
N CYS A 150 13.51 -9.57 -3.53
CA CYS A 150 13.53 -8.45 -4.46
C CYS A 150 14.62 -7.44 -4.07
N THR A 151 15.18 -6.77 -5.07
CA THR A 151 15.96 -5.56 -4.79
C THR A 151 15.04 -4.48 -4.23
N ARG A 152 15.58 -3.56 -3.42
CA ARG A 152 14.84 -2.42 -2.88
C ARG A 152 14.12 -1.63 -3.99
N ARG A 153 14.78 -1.47 -5.14
CA ARG A 153 14.20 -0.77 -6.29
C ARG A 153 12.98 -1.49 -6.85
N ALA A 154 13.09 -2.80 -7.13
CA ALA A 154 11.98 -3.58 -7.66
C ALA A 154 10.78 -3.62 -6.69
N ALA A 155 11.06 -3.77 -5.39
CA ALA A 155 10.04 -3.74 -4.34
C ALA A 155 9.35 -2.36 -4.25
N ALA A 156 10.12 -1.26 -4.35
CA ALA A 156 9.59 0.09 -4.33
C ALA A 156 8.73 0.38 -5.58
N ASP A 157 9.22 0.02 -6.77
CA ASP A 157 8.47 0.18 -8.02
C ASP A 157 7.11 -0.56 -7.95
N PHE A 158 7.11 -1.81 -7.48
CA PHE A 158 5.87 -2.58 -7.32
C PHE A 158 4.94 -1.95 -6.27
N SER A 159 5.49 -1.53 -5.13
CA SER A 159 4.75 -0.87 -4.06
C SER A 159 4.02 0.38 -4.56
N PHE A 160 4.71 1.24 -5.32
CA PHE A 160 4.11 2.47 -5.86
C PHE A 160 3.08 2.19 -6.95
N ILE A 161 3.33 1.24 -7.85
CA ILE A 161 2.36 0.88 -8.89
C ILE A 161 1.08 0.32 -8.25
N MET A 162 1.21 -0.55 -7.24
CA MET A 162 0.08 -1.13 -6.51
C MET A 162 -0.65 -0.09 -5.64
N ALA A 163 0.05 0.98 -5.22
CA ALA A 163 -0.51 2.04 -4.40
C ALA A 163 -1.69 2.74 -5.05
N VAL A 164 -1.60 3.03 -6.35
CA VAL A 164 -2.62 3.80 -7.07
C VAL A 164 -4.00 3.12 -7.01
N PRO A 165 -4.18 1.87 -7.46
CA PRO A 165 -5.49 1.24 -7.39
C PRO A 165 -5.99 1.01 -5.95
N VAL A 166 -5.10 0.70 -5.01
CA VAL A 166 -5.50 0.56 -3.58
C VAL A 166 -6.04 1.87 -3.04
N MET A 167 -5.33 2.98 -3.27
CA MET A 167 -5.78 4.31 -2.82
C MET A 167 -7.09 4.73 -3.46
N ILE A 168 -7.27 4.46 -4.76
CA ILE A 168 -8.54 4.77 -5.44
C ILE A 168 -9.70 4.00 -4.80
N ILE A 169 -9.53 2.70 -4.51
CA ILE A 169 -10.57 1.90 -3.88
C ILE A 169 -10.89 2.43 -2.48
N VAL A 170 -9.88 2.74 -1.68
CA VAL A 170 -10.06 3.28 -0.33
C VAL A 170 -10.75 4.64 -0.37
N CYS A 171 -10.31 5.55 -1.25
CA CYS A 171 -10.95 6.87 -1.39
C CYS A 171 -12.42 6.78 -1.82
N VAL A 172 -12.76 5.87 -2.75
CA VAL A 172 -14.14 5.65 -3.18
C VAL A 172 -14.98 5.09 -2.02
N TYR A 173 -14.43 4.14 -1.27
CA TYR A 173 -15.09 3.55 -0.13
C TYR A 173 -15.35 4.57 0.98
N ASP A 174 -14.37 5.43 1.31
CA ASP A 174 -14.51 6.47 2.33
C ASP A 174 -15.53 7.55 1.90
N LEU A 175 -15.57 7.89 0.62
CA LEU A 175 -16.58 8.84 0.08
C LEU A 175 -18.00 8.26 0.14
N GLU A 176 -18.19 6.95 -0.08
CA GLU A 176 -19.50 6.31 0.03
C GLU A 176 -19.96 6.25 1.49
N ILE A 177 -19.08 5.90 2.42
CA ILE A 177 -19.40 5.88 3.86
C ILE A 177 -19.65 7.29 4.38
N GLY A 178 -18.83 8.28 3.99
CA GLY A 178 -19.03 9.67 4.37
C GLY A 178 -20.38 10.24 3.89
N ARG A 179 -20.89 9.78 2.74
CA ARG A 179 -22.23 10.14 2.26
C ARG A 179 -23.38 9.45 3.00
N ALA A 180 -23.12 8.30 3.62
CA ALA A 180 -24.14 7.56 4.37
C ALA A 180 -24.36 8.12 5.80
N HIS A 181 -23.48 9.03 6.25
CA HIS A 181 -23.55 9.67 7.57
C HIS A 181 -23.94 11.16 7.52
N VAL A 182 -24.31 11.69 6.35
CA VAL A 182 -24.94 13.01 6.16
C VAL A 182 -26.41 12.83 5.83
#